data_4604d8a7fd890390f11e65361461a855
#
_entry.id   4604d8a7fd890390f11e65361461a855
#
_cell.length_a   1.000
_cell.length_b   1.000
_cell.length_c   1.000
_cell.angle_alpha   90.00
_cell.angle_beta   90.00
_cell.angle_gamma   90.00
#
_symmetry.space_group_name_H-M   'P 1'
#
loop_
_entity.id
_entity.type
_entity.pdbx_description
1 polymer ?
#
loop_
_entity_poly.entity_id
_entity_poly.type
_entity_poly.pdbx_seq_one_letter_code
_entity_poly.pdbx_strand_id
1 'polypeptide(L)'
;MYENLTYERIMSRVLANVPSNVDKRQGSVIYDAVAPVCSEIAQIYVALDNCLNESFADTAQRDYLVLRAKEIGLEPKKATNAILKGEFQGNIDIGDKFALDDLRYTVTEKISEGVYKLKCDTAGSVGNTKFGTLIPIEYNPYLVSAVLTSVITEGEDEEDTESFRARYFENIGSKGYGGNKADYINWAKAISG
;
A
#
# COMPACT_ATOMS: atom_id res chain seq x y z
N MET A 1 -20.57 12.82 10.31
CA MET A 1 -21.15 13.34 11.56
C MET A 1 -21.41 14.83 11.49
N TYR A 2 -20.54 15.60 10.84
CA TYR A 2 -20.62 17.06 10.72
C TYR A 2 -21.03 17.55 9.32
N GLU A 3 -21.48 16.68 8.44
CA GLU A 3 -21.85 16.95 7.04
C GLU A 3 -22.84 18.12 6.87
N ASN A 4 -23.69 18.32 7.86
CA ASN A 4 -24.66 19.40 7.85
C ASN A 4 -24.11 20.78 8.31
N LEU A 5 -22.85 20.87 8.70
CA LEU A 5 -22.23 22.12 9.16
C LEU A 5 -21.49 22.81 8.02
N THR A 6 -22.25 23.14 6.96
CA THR A 6 -21.73 23.85 5.79
C THR A 6 -21.44 25.32 6.09
N TYR A 7 -20.68 25.95 5.20
CA TYR A 7 -20.39 27.38 5.27
C TYR A 7 -21.67 28.22 5.43
N GLU A 8 -22.71 27.94 4.63
CA GLU A 8 -23.98 28.69 4.65
C GLU A 8 -24.67 28.56 6.01
N ARG A 9 -24.67 27.36 6.59
CA ARG A 9 -25.29 27.12 7.90
C ARG A 9 -24.52 27.81 9.02
N ILE A 10 -23.20 27.82 8.95
CA ILE A 10 -22.34 28.53 9.92
C ILE A 10 -22.55 30.02 9.78
N MET A 11 -22.51 30.57 8.56
CA MET A 11 -22.74 31.97 8.27
C MET A 11 -24.11 32.43 8.77
N SER A 12 -25.17 31.68 8.48
CA SER A 12 -26.52 31.99 8.95
C SER A 12 -26.59 32.04 10.49
N ARG A 13 -25.96 31.10 11.17
CA ARG A 13 -25.91 31.06 12.65
C ARG A 13 -25.11 32.24 13.23
N VAL A 14 -23.99 32.59 12.61
CA VAL A 14 -23.17 33.75 13.04
C VAL A 14 -23.93 35.05 12.85
N LEU A 15 -24.56 35.27 11.68
CA LEU A 15 -25.34 36.46 11.39
C LEU A 15 -26.61 36.59 12.25
N ALA A 16 -27.16 35.48 12.71
CA ALA A 16 -28.28 35.47 13.66
C ALA A 16 -27.91 36.09 15.02
N ASN A 17 -26.64 35.99 15.43
CA ASN A 17 -26.14 36.57 16.67
C ASN A 17 -25.74 38.06 16.54
N VAL A 18 -25.71 38.63 15.32
CA VAL A 18 -25.45 40.05 15.08
C VAL A 18 -26.75 40.86 15.38
N PRO A 19 -26.68 42.02 16.00
CA PRO A 19 -27.85 42.85 16.26
C PRO A 19 -28.66 43.15 15.00
N SER A 20 -29.98 43.30 15.13
CA SER A 20 -30.91 43.51 14.01
C SER A 20 -30.79 44.87 13.33
N ASN A 21 -30.20 45.84 13.99
CA ASN A 21 -29.98 47.19 13.49
C ASN A 21 -28.73 47.36 12.59
N VAL A 22 -28.03 46.25 12.32
CA VAL A 22 -26.83 46.20 11.45
C VAL A 22 -27.19 45.55 10.12
N ASP A 23 -26.65 46.05 9.01
CA ASP A 23 -26.80 45.43 7.71
C ASP A 23 -26.00 44.14 7.63
N LYS A 24 -26.71 43.04 7.33
CA LYS A 24 -26.18 41.66 7.30
C LYS A 24 -26.19 41.06 5.89
N ARG A 25 -26.53 41.84 4.88
CA ARG A 25 -26.58 41.39 3.48
C ARG A 25 -25.18 41.10 2.96
N GLN A 26 -25.07 40.21 2.01
CA GLN A 26 -23.83 39.94 1.29
C GLN A 26 -23.27 41.28 0.72
N GLY A 27 -21.97 41.54 0.94
CA GLY A 27 -21.32 42.80 0.58
C GLY A 27 -21.39 43.85 1.67
N SER A 28 -22.07 43.64 2.82
CA SER A 28 -21.97 44.52 3.98
C SER A 28 -20.64 44.25 4.73
N VAL A 29 -20.18 45.29 5.44
CA VAL A 29 -18.92 45.20 6.23
C VAL A 29 -18.93 44.03 7.21
N ILE A 30 -20.08 43.80 7.86
CA ILE A 30 -20.20 42.67 8.81
C ILE A 30 -20.13 41.34 8.09
N TYR A 31 -20.86 41.18 6.98
CA TYR A 31 -20.85 39.97 6.20
C TYR A 31 -19.43 39.61 5.71
N ASP A 32 -18.76 40.59 5.10
CA ASP A 32 -17.42 40.42 4.52
C ASP A 32 -16.36 40.18 5.60
N ALA A 33 -16.54 40.77 6.79
CA ALA A 33 -15.64 40.52 7.92
C ALA A 33 -15.76 39.10 8.51
N VAL A 34 -16.97 38.51 8.54
CA VAL A 34 -17.17 37.17 9.13
C VAL A 34 -17.08 36.04 8.11
N ALA A 35 -17.21 36.35 6.81
CA ALA A 35 -17.18 35.31 5.76
C ALA A 35 -15.90 34.47 5.75
N PRO A 36 -14.68 35.03 5.83
CA PRO A 36 -13.46 34.27 5.90
C PRO A 36 -13.43 33.35 7.13
N VAL A 37 -13.84 33.85 8.29
CA VAL A 37 -13.87 33.08 9.55
C VAL A 37 -14.85 31.90 9.44
N CYS A 38 -16.04 32.13 8.87
CA CYS A 38 -17.02 31.09 8.64
C CYS A 38 -16.48 30.01 7.67
N SER A 39 -15.68 30.39 6.67
CA SER A 39 -15.02 29.49 5.75
C SER A 39 -14.02 28.60 6.48
N GLU A 40 -13.15 29.17 7.31
CA GLU A 40 -12.18 28.41 8.12
C GLU A 40 -12.88 27.47 9.10
N ILE A 41 -13.95 27.91 9.74
CA ILE A 41 -14.74 27.04 10.64
C ILE A 41 -15.36 25.87 9.86
N ALA A 42 -15.85 26.10 8.64
CA ALA A 42 -16.38 25.02 7.81
C ALA A 42 -15.29 23.98 7.45
N GLN A 43 -14.08 24.43 7.13
CA GLN A 43 -12.93 23.55 6.88
C GLN A 43 -12.54 22.76 8.13
N ILE A 44 -12.60 23.36 9.31
CA ILE A 44 -12.35 22.67 10.59
C ILE A 44 -13.36 21.54 10.80
N TYR A 45 -14.64 21.72 10.47
CA TYR A 45 -15.63 20.65 10.58
C TYR A 45 -15.37 19.51 9.60
N VAL A 46 -14.92 19.82 8.38
CA VAL A 46 -14.49 18.79 7.41
C VAL A 46 -13.27 18.01 7.94
N ALA A 47 -12.28 18.73 8.46
CA ALA A 47 -11.11 18.09 9.05
C ALA A 47 -11.46 17.22 10.27
N LEU A 48 -12.42 17.66 11.09
CA LEU A 48 -12.89 16.89 12.24
C LEU A 48 -13.63 15.62 11.83
N ASP A 49 -14.44 15.68 10.77
CA ASP A 49 -15.14 14.51 10.21
C ASP A 49 -14.15 13.50 9.64
N ASN A 50 -13.15 13.96 8.92
CA ASN A 50 -12.05 13.12 8.45
C ASN A 50 -11.30 12.47 9.63
N CYS A 51 -10.96 13.23 10.67
CA CYS A 51 -10.29 12.71 11.85
C CYS A 51 -11.10 11.60 12.53
N LEU A 52 -12.43 11.74 12.59
CA LEU A 52 -13.30 10.69 13.11
C LEU A 52 -13.29 9.44 12.22
N ASN A 53 -13.38 9.60 10.89
CA ASN A 53 -13.34 8.49 9.96
C ASN A 53 -12.02 7.74 10.02
N GLU A 54 -10.90 8.46 10.12
CA GLU A 54 -9.56 7.88 10.26
C GLU A 54 -9.32 7.22 11.64
N SER A 55 -10.16 7.51 12.62
CA SER A 55 -10.05 6.92 13.96
C SER A 55 -10.55 5.47 14.03
N PHE A 56 -11.32 5.01 13.05
CA PHE A 56 -11.88 3.67 13.02
C PHE A 56 -11.24 2.83 11.91
N ALA A 57 -10.84 1.62 12.23
CA ALA A 57 -10.14 0.74 11.29
C ALA A 57 -10.99 0.33 10.07
N ASP A 58 -12.32 0.37 10.16
CA ASP A 58 -13.23 0.07 9.05
C ASP A 58 -13.33 1.21 8.02
N THR A 59 -13.09 2.45 8.43
CA THR A 59 -13.18 3.63 7.56
C THR A 59 -11.84 4.30 7.29
N ALA A 60 -10.81 3.98 8.08
CA ALA A 60 -9.48 4.56 7.97
C ALA A 60 -8.84 4.31 6.59
N GLN A 61 -8.18 5.31 6.03
CA GLN A 61 -7.32 5.15 4.87
C GLN A 61 -6.07 4.34 5.24
N ARG A 62 -5.34 3.87 4.20
CA ARG A 62 -4.19 2.97 4.38
C ARG A 62 -3.22 3.41 5.45
N ASP A 63 -2.79 4.67 5.43
CA ASP A 63 -1.74 5.16 6.32
C ASP A 63 -2.18 5.10 7.79
N TYR A 64 -3.41 5.51 8.08
CA TYR A 64 -3.97 5.46 9.43
C TYR A 64 -4.27 4.03 9.88
N LEU A 65 -4.74 3.18 8.97
CA LEU A 65 -4.93 1.75 9.25
C LEU A 65 -3.60 1.08 9.61
N VAL A 66 -2.50 1.40 8.90
CA VAL A 66 -1.16 0.89 9.21
C VAL A 66 -0.68 1.37 10.57
N LEU A 67 -0.89 2.65 10.92
CA LEU A 67 -0.53 3.17 12.25
C LEU A 67 -1.28 2.42 13.35
N ARG A 68 -2.58 2.19 13.15
CA ARG A 68 -3.41 1.46 14.11
C ARG A 68 -3.02 -0.01 14.22
N ALA A 69 -2.68 -0.64 13.11
CA ALA A 69 -2.25 -2.03 13.08
C ALA A 69 -0.90 -2.24 13.79
N LYS A 70 -0.01 -1.25 13.75
CA LYS A 70 1.26 -1.27 14.50
C LYS A 70 1.07 -1.37 16.01
N GLU A 71 -0.01 -0.82 16.56
CA GLU A 71 -0.33 -0.92 17.99
C GLU A 71 -0.51 -2.38 18.45
N ILE A 72 -0.90 -3.25 17.54
CA ILE A 72 -1.07 -4.69 17.78
C ILE A 72 0.05 -5.55 17.17
N GLY A 73 1.11 -4.92 16.65
CA GLY A 73 2.26 -5.59 16.05
C GLY A 73 2.00 -6.14 14.67
N LEU A 74 1.00 -5.62 13.93
CA LEU A 74 0.66 -6.04 12.58
C LEU A 74 1.17 -5.02 11.56
N GLU A 75 1.80 -5.51 10.48
CA GLU A 75 2.26 -4.70 9.36
C GLU A 75 1.73 -5.26 8.04
N PRO A 76 1.54 -4.42 7.00
CA PRO A 76 1.22 -4.87 5.66
C PRO A 76 2.29 -5.82 5.11
N LYS A 77 1.88 -6.83 4.36
CA LYS A 77 2.82 -7.69 3.64
C LYS A 77 3.44 -6.89 2.51
N LYS A 78 4.76 -6.85 2.47
CA LYS A 78 5.53 -6.17 1.43
C LYS A 78 5.50 -6.98 0.14
N ALA A 79 5.63 -6.29 -0.99
CA ALA A 79 5.83 -6.95 -2.27
C ALA A 79 7.08 -7.84 -2.24
N THR A 80 7.00 -9.01 -2.88
CA THR A 80 8.10 -9.96 -3.04
C THR A 80 8.60 -9.98 -4.49
N ASN A 81 9.84 -10.40 -4.68
CA ASN A 81 10.42 -10.47 -6.02
C ASN A 81 10.17 -11.86 -6.63
N ALA A 82 9.83 -11.90 -7.91
CA ALA A 82 9.77 -13.14 -8.66
C ALA A 82 11.16 -13.77 -8.78
N ILE A 83 11.24 -15.09 -8.63
CA ILE A 83 12.43 -15.89 -8.90
C ILE A 83 12.13 -16.78 -10.11
N LEU A 84 12.96 -16.66 -11.14
CA LEU A 84 12.77 -17.32 -12.41
C LEU A 84 13.96 -18.19 -12.76
N LYS A 85 13.71 -19.16 -13.65
CA LYS A 85 14.73 -20.01 -14.25
C LYS A 85 15.24 -19.38 -15.52
N GLY A 86 16.56 -19.21 -15.62
CA GLY A 86 17.22 -18.82 -16.84
C GLY A 86 18.15 -19.90 -17.37
N GLU A 87 18.18 -20.05 -18.68
CA GLU A 87 19.07 -20.98 -19.41
C GLU A 87 20.09 -20.18 -20.21
N PHE A 88 21.36 -20.52 -20.03
CA PHE A 88 22.48 -19.78 -20.56
C PHE A 88 23.46 -20.69 -21.29
N GLN A 89 23.99 -20.21 -22.40
CA GLN A 89 25.13 -20.81 -23.06
C GLN A 89 26.32 -19.86 -22.95
N GLY A 90 27.35 -20.27 -22.24
CA GLY A 90 28.54 -19.47 -21.96
C GLY A 90 28.81 -19.36 -20.46
N ASN A 91 29.81 -18.55 -20.12
CA ASN A 91 30.19 -18.36 -18.73
C ASN A 91 29.49 -17.12 -18.17
N ILE A 92 28.77 -17.31 -17.06
CA ILE A 92 28.14 -16.24 -16.29
C ILE A 92 28.43 -16.42 -14.80
N ASP A 93 28.48 -15.30 -14.08
CA ASP A 93 28.75 -15.29 -12.66
C ASP A 93 27.48 -14.92 -11.86
N ILE A 94 27.46 -15.37 -10.61
CA ILE A 94 26.41 -14.93 -9.67
C ILE A 94 26.59 -13.43 -9.43
N GLY A 95 25.49 -12.68 -9.58
CA GLY A 95 25.48 -11.22 -9.52
C GLY A 95 25.37 -10.55 -10.89
N ASP A 96 25.61 -11.28 -11.99
CA ASP A 96 25.42 -10.75 -13.33
C ASP A 96 23.97 -10.28 -13.53
N LYS A 97 23.83 -9.19 -14.27
CA LYS A 97 22.54 -8.54 -14.50
C LYS A 97 22.12 -8.57 -15.95
N PHE A 98 20.87 -8.88 -16.14
CA PHE A 98 20.24 -8.99 -17.46
C PHE A 98 18.98 -8.13 -17.53
N ALA A 99 18.64 -7.69 -18.72
CA ALA A 99 17.40 -6.99 -19.01
C ALA A 99 16.51 -7.83 -19.92
N LEU A 100 15.22 -7.77 -19.69
CA LEU A 100 14.17 -8.24 -20.58
C LEU A 100 13.06 -7.19 -20.59
N ASP A 101 12.84 -6.55 -21.71
CA ASP A 101 12.00 -5.37 -21.87
C ASP A 101 12.40 -4.25 -20.88
N ASP A 102 11.48 -3.89 -19.99
CA ASP A 102 11.62 -2.86 -18.96
C ASP A 102 12.07 -3.41 -17.58
N LEU A 103 12.23 -4.73 -17.46
CA LEU A 103 12.61 -5.39 -16.22
C LEU A 103 14.10 -5.79 -16.21
N ARG A 104 14.65 -5.80 -14.99
CA ARG A 104 16.02 -6.26 -14.74
C ARG A 104 15.98 -7.50 -13.87
N TYR A 105 16.95 -8.39 -14.15
CA TYR A 105 17.08 -9.66 -13.46
C TYR A 105 18.52 -9.85 -13.01
N THR A 106 18.71 -10.25 -11.78
CA THR A 106 20.04 -10.54 -11.20
C THR A 106 20.19 -12.04 -10.99
N VAL A 107 21.28 -12.62 -11.46
CA VAL A 107 21.63 -14.03 -11.24
C VAL A 107 21.93 -14.25 -9.76
N THR A 108 21.21 -15.17 -9.10
CA THR A 108 21.34 -15.41 -7.67
C THR A 108 21.95 -16.75 -7.29
N GLU A 109 21.69 -17.79 -8.08
CA GLU A 109 22.13 -19.14 -7.76
C GLU A 109 22.27 -19.99 -9.02
N LYS A 110 23.26 -20.90 -9.05
CA LYS A 110 23.41 -21.91 -10.10
C LYS A 110 22.63 -23.16 -9.71
N ILE A 111 21.70 -23.60 -10.56
CA ILE A 111 20.90 -24.81 -10.36
C ILE A 111 21.68 -26.04 -10.93
N SER A 112 22.14 -25.90 -12.18
CA SER A 112 22.93 -26.93 -12.90
C SER A 112 23.77 -26.26 -13.97
N GLU A 113 24.48 -27.04 -14.78
CA GLU A 113 25.27 -26.51 -15.89
C GLU A 113 24.37 -25.75 -16.86
N GLY A 114 24.70 -24.47 -17.10
CA GLY A 114 23.95 -23.58 -17.97
C GLY A 114 22.57 -23.15 -17.42
N VAL A 115 22.17 -23.53 -16.19
CA VAL A 115 20.86 -23.18 -15.62
C VAL A 115 21.03 -22.46 -14.30
N TYR A 116 20.38 -21.30 -14.18
CA TYR A 116 20.50 -20.41 -13.03
C TYR A 116 19.15 -19.90 -12.55
N LYS A 117 19.10 -19.52 -11.27
CA LYS A 117 18.00 -18.74 -10.71
C LYS A 117 18.29 -17.26 -10.93
N LEU A 118 17.29 -16.53 -11.39
CA LEU A 118 17.32 -15.07 -11.54
C LEU A 118 16.23 -14.47 -10.68
N LYS A 119 16.59 -13.44 -9.94
CA LYS A 119 15.65 -12.62 -9.19
C LYS A 119 15.26 -11.43 -10.05
N CYS A 120 13.97 -11.19 -10.25
CA CYS A 120 13.50 -9.92 -10.80
C CYS A 120 13.81 -8.80 -9.80
N ASP A 121 14.50 -7.75 -10.22
CA ASP A 121 14.88 -6.64 -9.32
C ASP A 121 13.66 -5.79 -8.92
N THR A 122 12.62 -5.79 -9.75
CA THR A 122 11.34 -5.15 -9.43
C THR A 122 10.47 -6.14 -8.63
N ALA A 123 10.07 -5.73 -7.44
CA ALA A 123 9.13 -6.50 -6.62
C ALA A 123 7.71 -6.41 -7.19
N GLY A 124 6.91 -7.41 -6.91
CA GLY A 124 5.53 -7.53 -7.38
C GLY A 124 5.34 -8.62 -8.42
N SER A 125 4.13 -8.75 -8.88
CA SER A 125 3.68 -9.75 -9.85
C SER A 125 4.18 -9.52 -11.28
N VAL A 126 4.76 -8.35 -11.56
CA VAL A 126 5.20 -7.93 -12.91
C VAL A 126 6.25 -8.88 -13.52
N GLY A 127 7.07 -9.51 -12.68
CA GLY A 127 8.08 -10.47 -13.12
C GLY A 127 7.55 -11.86 -13.49
N ASN A 128 6.31 -12.18 -13.15
CA ASN A 128 5.77 -13.54 -13.27
C ASN A 128 5.42 -13.94 -14.71
N THR A 129 5.20 -12.99 -15.59
CA THR A 129 4.63 -13.23 -16.92
C THR A 129 5.59 -12.96 -18.07
N LYS A 130 6.80 -12.46 -17.80
CA LYS A 130 7.76 -12.11 -18.85
C LYS A 130 8.81 -13.20 -19.03
N PHE A 131 8.86 -13.76 -20.23
CA PHE A 131 9.81 -14.79 -20.66
C PHE A 131 10.39 -14.43 -22.00
N GLY A 132 11.62 -14.86 -22.27
CA GLY A 132 12.27 -14.64 -23.56
C GLY A 132 13.77 -14.42 -23.45
N THR A 133 14.33 -13.84 -24.50
CA THR A 133 15.77 -13.59 -24.61
C THR A 133 16.21 -12.47 -23.69
N LEU A 134 17.16 -12.76 -22.83
CA LEU A 134 17.78 -11.82 -21.91
C LEU A 134 18.93 -11.09 -22.60
N ILE A 135 19.04 -9.78 -22.34
CA ILE A 135 20.13 -8.93 -22.82
C ILE A 135 21.05 -8.64 -21.62
N PRO A 136 22.35 -8.94 -21.70
CA PRO A 136 23.28 -8.62 -20.63
C PRO A 136 23.40 -7.11 -20.47
N ILE A 137 23.37 -6.61 -19.23
CA ILE A 137 23.54 -5.17 -18.94
C ILE A 137 25.02 -4.79 -19.06
N GLU A 138 25.91 -5.67 -18.62
CA GLU A 138 27.34 -5.54 -18.81
C GLU A 138 27.80 -6.46 -19.93
N TYR A 139 28.71 -5.98 -20.78
CA TYR A 139 29.20 -6.75 -21.90
C TYR A 139 29.94 -8.00 -21.43
N ASN A 140 29.48 -9.18 -21.86
CA ASN A 140 30.12 -10.46 -21.58
C ASN A 140 30.50 -11.17 -22.90
N PRO A 141 31.79 -11.21 -23.27
CA PRO A 141 32.23 -11.79 -24.52
C PRO A 141 32.09 -13.33 -24.59
N TYR A 142 31.87 -13.97 -23.48
CA TYR A 142 31.73 -15.42 -23.38
C TYR A 142 30.26 -15.90 -23.37
N LEU A 143 29.31 -14.99 -23.38
CA LEU A 143 27.89 -15.30 -23.43
C LEU A 143 27.43 -15.49 -24.88
N VAL A 144 26.90 -16.64 -25.19
CA VAL A 144 26.35 -17.00 -26.50
C VAL A 144 24.84 -16.79 -26.54
N SER A 145 24.14 -17.26 -25.51
CA SER A 145 22.69 -17.05 -25.38
C SER A 145 22.26 -17.02 -23.91
N ALA A 146 21.17 -16.28 -23.65
CA ALA A 146 20.54 -16.15 -22.35
C ALA A 146 19.02 -16.09 -22.56
N VAL A 147 18.28 -17.00 -21.93
CA VAL A 147 16.82 -17.09 -22.08
C VAL A 147 16.16 -17.30 -20.72
N LEU A 148 15.15 -16.53 -20.43
CA LEU A 148 14.30 -16.70 -19.25
C LEU A 148 13.14 -17.64 -19.60
N THR A 149 12.99 -18.74 -18.88
CA THR A 149 12.14 -19.87 -19.32
C THR A 149 10.90 -20.09 -18.45
N SER A 150 11.00 -20.01 -17.14
CA SER A 150 9.86 -20.30 -16.24
C SER A 150 10.00 -19.63 -14.89
N VAL A 151 8.88 -19.44 -14.19
CA VAL A 151 8.85 -19.00 -12.80
C VAL A 151 9.14 -20.18 -11.88
N ILE A 152 10.00 -19.97 -10.91
CA ILE A 152 10.28 -20.90 -9.80
C ILE A 152 9.45 -20.49 -8.58
N THR A 153 9.48 -19.19 -8.25
CA THR A 153 8.68 -18.61 -7.17
C THR A 153 8.04 -17.33 -7.69
N GLU A 154 6.74 -17.23 -7.58
CA GLU A 154 6.01 -16.06 -7.99
C GLU A 154 6.33 -14.87 -7.10
N GLY A 155 6.45 -13.70 -7.70
CA GLY A 155 6.46 -12.43 -7.00
C GLY A 155 5.04 -12.03 -6.64
N GLU A 156 4.85 -11.50 -5.47
CA GLU A 156 3.57 -11.00 -4.98
C GLU A 156 3.60 -9.48 -4.86
N ASP A 157 2.50 -8.84 -5.19
CA ASP A 157 2.33 -7.40 -4.98
C ASP A 157 2.20 -7.08 -3.49
N GLU A 158 2.40 -5.82 -3.15
CA GLU A 158 2.14 -5.37 -1.79
C GLU A 158 0.66 -5.59 -1.44
N GLU A 159 0.40 -6.08 -0.25
CA GLU A 159 -0.95 -6.31 0.25
C GLU A 159 -1.81 -5.05 0.12
N ASP A 160 -2.94 -5.15 -0.56
CA ASP A 160 -3.87 -4.04 -0.72
C ASP A 160 -4.56 -3.65 0.60
N THR A 161 -5.15 -2.46 0.62
CA THR A 161 -5.72 -1.90 1.85
C THR A 161 -6.87 -2.75 2.41
N GLU A 162 -7.71 -3.31 1.56
CA GLU A 162 -8.88 -4.08 2.02
C GLU A 162 -8.48 -5.48 2.52
N SER A 163 -7.53 -6.13 1.86
CA SER A 163 -6.94 -7.38 2.33
C SER A 163 -6.24 -7.18 3.68
N PHE A 164 -5.49 -6.08 3.82
CA PHE A 164 -4.85 -5.73 5.08
C PHE A 164 -5.88 -5.43 6.18
N ARG A 165 -6.97 -4.73 5.86
CA ARG A 165 -8.08 -4.44 6.77
C ARG A 165 -8.75 -5.73 7.26
N ALA A 166 -9.05 -6.64 6.34
CA ALA A 166 -9.63 -7.93 6.69
C ALA A 166 -8.72 -8.72 7.65
N ARG A 167 -7.42 -8.77 7.38
CA ARG A 167 -6.41 -9.43 8.23
C ARG A 167 -6.25 -8.74 9.59
N TYR A 168 -6.37 -7.41 9.64
CA TYR A 168 -6.39 -6.66 10.90
C TYR A 168 -7.57 -7.09 11.78
N PHE A 169 -8.79 -7.15 11.24
CA PHE A 169 -9.96 -7.60 11.99
C PHE A 169 -9.91 -9.08 12.36
N GLU A 170 -9.39 -9.94 11.48
CA GLU A 170 -9.12 -11.35 11.80
C GLU A 170 -8.17 -11.48 13.00
N ASN A 171 -7.09 -10.70 13.01
CA ASN A 171 -6.11 -10.71 14.09
C ASN A 171 -6.71 -10.25 15.43
N ILE A 172 -7.53 -9.19 15.42
CA ILE A 172 -8.22 -8.72 16.63
C ILE A 172 -9.24 -9.75 17.12
N GLY A 173 -10.02 -10.32 16.20
CA GLY A 173 -11.04 -11.32 16.53
C GLY A 173 -10.46 -12.66 16.98
N SER A 174 -9.22 -12.94 16.59
CA SER A 174 -8.50 -14.19 16.88
C SER A 174 -7.62 -14.16 18.12
N LYS A 175 -7.56 -13.03 18.86
CA LYS A 175 -6.85 -12.98 20.14
C LYS A 175 -7.49 -13.96 21.10
N GLY A 176 -7.02 -15.20 21.04
CA GLY A 176 -7.46 -16.27 21.91
C GLY A 176 -6.91 -16.08 23.31
N TYR A 177 -7.77 -16.29 24.28
CA TYR A 177 -7.39 -16.28 25.70
C TYR A 177 -6.78 -17.61 26.17
N GLY A 178 -6.26 -18.43 25.24
CA GLY A 178 -5.59 -19.70 25.50
C GLY A 178 -6.56 -20.87 25.72
N GLY A 179 -6.53 -21.83 24.77
CA GLY A 179 -7.16 -23.14 24.94
C GLY A 179 -8.51 -23.35 24.25
N ASN A 180 -8.99 -22.40 23.45
CA ASN A 180 -10.16 -22.63 22.60
C ASN A 180 -9.77 -23.17 21.21
N LYS A 181 -10.73 -23.73 20.45
CA LYS A 181 -10.50 -24.29 19.12
C LYS A 181 -9.87 -23.30 18.13
N ALA A 182 -10.21 -22.02 18.24
CA ALA A 182 -9.70 -20.97 17.38
C ALA A 182 -8.20 -20.72 17.62
N ASP A 183 -7.73 -20.80 18.86
CA ASP A 183 -6.33 -20.63 19.22
C ASP A 183 -5.46 -21.73 18.58
N TYR A 184 -5.90 -22.99 18.66
CA TYR A 184 -5.19 -24.10 18.04
C TYR A 184 -5.14 -23.99 16.52
N ILE A 185 -6.23 -23.55 15.88
CA ILE A 185 -6.26 -23.30 14.42
C ILE A 185 -5.28 -22.18 14.03
N ASN A 186 -5.25 -21.09 14.79
CA ASN A 186 -4.36 -19.95 14.53
C ASN A 186 -2.89 -20.33 14.73
N TRP A 187 -2.57 -21.09 15.78
CA TRP A 187 -1.21 -21.60 16.01
C TRP A 187 -0.78 -22.55 14.91
N ALA A 188 -1.66 -23.43 14.46
CA ALA A 188 -1.36 -24.32 13.35
C ALA A 188 -1.09 -23.57 12.04
N LYS A 189 -1.90 -22.56 11.72
CA LYS A 189 -1.69 -21.68 10.55
C LYS A 189 -0.39 -20.86 10.64
N ALA A 190 0.02 -20.46 11.83
CA ALA A 190 1.25 -19.68 12.02
C ALA A 190 2.54 -20.52 11.79
N ILE A 191 2.46 -21.85 11.90
CA ILE A 191 3.61 -22.77 11.73
C ILE A 191 3.74 -23.24 10.29
N SER A 192 2.69 -23.19 9.49
CA SER A 192 2.63 -23.71 8.10
C SER A 192 2.96 -22.67 7.03
N GLY A 193 3.77 -21.65 7.36
CA GLY A 193 4.31 -20.66 6.44
C GLY A 193 5.70 -21.02 5.94
#